data_baabc87021079925c0aaec977d87e280
#
_entry.id   baabc87021079925c0aaec977d87e280
#
_cell.length_a   1.000
_cell.length_b   1.000
_cell.length_c   1.000
_cell.angle_alpha   90.00
_cell.angle_beta   90.00
_cell.angle_gamma   90.00
#
_symmetry.space_group_name_H-M   'P 1'
#
loop_
_entity.id
_entity.type
_entity.pdbx_description
1 polymer ?
#
loop_
_entity_poly.entity_id
_entity_poly.type
_entity_poly.pdbx_seq_one_letter_code
_entity_poly.pdbx_strand_id
1 'polypeptide(L)'
;LFDQRGEFASPVTLKAADNTEFNARPTYSYKVIKNRAIDVVFDNKHIDKADTESGKDGFMQSLEDNILEPRIYDLIKEESRKHKTDSLMADGGSLLFEKRLEQIVDKEFEKRGLQLLTFSAQLEFSKAVREKIDSRNEVNTNISVLDQQIAEQRKRNELEQLKTEQALI
;
A
#
# COMPACT_ATOMS: atom_id res chain seq x y z
N LEU A 1 29.92 -6.58 -3.56
CA LEU A 1 28.57 -6.81 -3.06
C LEU A 1 27.56 -6.36 -4.11
N PHE A 2 26.92 -7.34 -4.74
CA PHE A 2 25.97 -7.08 -5.82
C PHE A 2 24.58 -6.82 -5.26
N ASP A 3 23.82 -5.97 -5.96
CA ASP A 3 22.42 -5.75 -5.66
C ASP A 3 21.63 -7.05 -5.87
N GLN A 4 20.80 -7.39 -4.89
CA GLN A 4 19.89 -8.52 -4.97
C GLN A 4 18.48 -8.03 -5.31
N ARG A 5 17.74 -8.83 -6.06
CA ARG A 5 16.35 -8.54 -6.41
C ARG A 5 15.45 -9.71 -6.03
N GLY A 6 14.45 -9.42 -5.25
CA GLY A 6 13.40 -10.37 -4.88
C GLY A 6 12.05 -10.01 -5.49
N GLU A 7 11.30 -11.02 -5.85
CA GLU A 7 9.93 -10.92 -6.36
C GLU A 7 9.12 -12.07 -5.82
N PHE A 8 7.92 -11.78 -5.31
CA PHE A 8 7.01 -12.83 -4.87
C PHE A 8 6.56 -13.68 -6.06
N ALA A 9 6.68 -15.00 -5.94
CA ALA A 9 6.34 -15.94 -7.00
C ALA A 9 4.85 -15.88 -7.39
N SER A 10 3.98 -15.58 -6.41
CA SER A 10 2.54 -15.42 -6.62
C SER A 10 2.02 -14.20 -5.88
N PRO A 11 0.92 -13.59 -6.36
CA PRO A 11 0.28 -12.50 -5.62
C PRO A 11 -0.17 -12.95 -4.24
N VAL A 12 -0.07 -12.06 -3.26
CA VAL A 12 -0.59 -12.27 -1.91
C VAL A 12 -1.93 -11.57 -1.76
N THR A 13 -2.87 -12.20 -1.05
CA THR A 13 -4.18 -11.63 -0.76
C THR A 13 -4.15 -10.88 0.56
N LEU A 14 -4.60 -9.64 0.54
CA LEU A 14 -4.61 -8.71 1.65
C LEU A 14 -6.04 -8.22 1.92
N LYS A 15 -6.27 -7.69 3.12
CA LYS A 15 -7.53 -7.03 3.48
C LYS A 15 -7.28 -5.59 3.91
N ALA A 16 -8.05 -4.68 3.34
CA ALA A 16 -8.10 -3.30 3.77
C ALA A 16 -8.85 -3.14 5.12
N ALA A 17 -8.85 -1.93 5.67
CA ALA A 17 -9.54 -1.63 6.93
C ALA A 17 -11.06 -1.89 6.89
N ASP A 18 -11.67 -1.79 5.71
CA ASP A 18 -13.08 -2.06 5.44
C ASP A 18 -13.37 -3.53 5.08
N ASN A 19 -12.43 -4.44 5.34
CA ASN A 19 -12.46 -5.88 5.02
C ASN A 19 -12.54 -6.23 3.52
N THR A 20 -12.34 -5.29 2.64
CA THR A 20 -12.25 -5.55 1.19
C THR A 20 -10.95 -6.25 0.88
N GLU A 21 -11.02 -7.34 0.12
CA GLU A 21 -9.84 -8.09 -0.33
C GLU A 21 -9.25 -7.47 -1.59
N PHE A 22 -7.93 -7.46 -1.65
CA PHE A 22 -7.16 -7.07 -2.81
C PHE A 22 -5.85 -7.87 -2.87
N ASN A 23 -5.22 -7.89 -4.03
CA ASN A 23 -3.97 -8.59 -4.23
C ASN A 23 -2.80 -7.62 -4.33
N ALA A 24 -1.63 -8.08 -3.92
CA ALA A 24 -0.37 -7.39 -4.13
C ALA A 24 0.68 -8.38 -4.61
N ARG A 25 1.59 -7.91 -5.45
CA ARG A 25 2.79 -8.65 -5.86
C ARG A 25 4.02 -7.81 -5.53
N PRO A 26 4.55 -7.91 -4.31
CA PRO A 26 5.71 -7.13 -3.93
C PRO A 26 6.95 -7.49 -4.74
N THR A 27 7.69 -6.46 -5.13
CA THR A 27 9.02 -6.56 -5.70
C THR A 27 9.95 -5.65 -4.90
N TYR A 28 11.16 -6.08 -4.70
CA TYR A 28 12.13 -5.33 -3.92
C TYR A 28 13.56 -5.59 -4.40
N SER A 29 14.42 -4.62 -4.20
CA SER A 29 15.85 -4.79 -4.38
C SER A 29 16.60 -4.32 -3.14
N TYR A 30 17.69 -5.00 -2.81
CA TYR A 30 18.44 -4.74 -1.61
C TYR A 30 19.90 -5.11 -1.80
N LYS A 31 20.74 -4.69 -0.88
CA LYS A 31 22.13 -5.09 -0.77
C LYS A 31 22.50 -5.37 0.68
N VAL A 32 23.54 -6.16 0.88
CA VAL A 32 24.12 -6.38 2.20
C VAL A 32 24.96 -5.16 2.58
N ILE A 33 24.74 -4.64 3.79
CA ILE A 33 25.57 -3.56 4.34
C ILE A 33 27.00 -4.11 4.56
N LYS A 34 27.98 -3.46 3.95
CA LYS A 34 29.37 -3.96 3.83
C LYS A 34 29.98 -4.45 5.14
N ASN A 35 29.81 -3.70 6.21
CA ASN A 35 30.39 -4.04 7.53
C ASN A 35 29.49 -4.97 8.36
N ARG A 36 28.35 -5.39 7.85
CA ARG A 36 27.40 -6.31 8.51
C ARG A 36 27.21 -7.64 7.79
N ALA A 37 28.03 -7.92 6.77
CA ALA A 37 27.93 -9.17 6.00
C ALA A 37 28.11 -10.41 6.88
N ILE A 38 28.97 -10.35 7.87
CA ILE A 38 29.20 -11.45 8.83
C ILE A 38 27.95 -11.68 9.68
N ASP A 39 27.31 -10.60 10.14
CA ASP A 39 26.07 -10.69 10.94
C ASP A 39 24.94 -11.35 10.14
N VAL A 40 24.79 -10.99 8.87
CA VAL A 40 23.78 -11.59 7.98
C VAL A 40 23.97 -13.13 7.90
N VAL A 41 25.18 -13.59 7.70
CA VAL A 41 25.46 -15.02 7.62
C VAL A 41 25.30 -15.69 8.98
N PHE A 42 25.79 -15.07 10.04
CA PHE A 42 25.76 -15.65 11.39
C PHE A 42 24.32 -15.76 11.94
N ASP A 43 23.53 -14.71 11.79
CA ASP A 43 22.13 -14.69 12.25
C ASP A 43 21.24 -15.66 11.48
N ASN A 44 21.63 -16.01 10.25
CA ASN A 44 20.89 -16.91 9.38
C ASN A 44 21.63 -18.24 9.11
N LYS A 45 22.51 -18.66 10.00
CA LYS A 45 23.28 -19.89 9.87
C LYS A 45 22.45 -21.17 9.77
N HIS A 46 21.20 -21.13 10.19
CA HIS A 46 20.25 -22.24 10.13
C HIS A 46 19.65 -22.46 8.73
N ILE A 47 19.87 -21.53 7.79
CA ILE A 47 19.44 -21.68 6.42
C ILE A 47 20.32 -22.70 5.72
N ASP A 48 19.67 -23.68 5.07
CA ASP A 48 20.38 -24.69 4.30
C ASP A 48 21.02 -24.08 3.05
N LYS A 49 22.32 -24.34 2.87
CA LYS A 49 23.12 -23.84 1.74
C LYS A 49 22.99 -24.72 0.49
N ALA A 50 22.19 -25.78 0.54
CA ALA A 50 22.21 -26.85 -0.44
C ALA A 50 21.54 -26.55 -1.79
N ASP A 51 20.80 -25.46 -1.92
CA ASP A 51 20.09 -25.12 -3.15
C ASP A 51 20.88 -24.15 -4.06
N THR A 52 21.91 -24.68 -4.69
CA THR A 52 22.73 -23.92 -5.67
C THR A 52 22.35 -24.17 -7.14
N GLU A 53 21.25 -24.91 -7.40
CA GLU A 53 20.91 -25.33 -8.77
C GLU A 53 20.37 -24.20 -9.68
N SER A 54 19.99 -23.05 -9.14
CA SER A 54 19.34 -21.98 -9.92
C SER A 54 20.25 -20.82 -10.37
N GLY A 55 21.58 -20.93 -10.19
CA GLY A 55 22.51 -19.86 -10.59
C GLY A 55 22.49 -18.60 -9.71
N LYS A 56 21.56 -18.48 -8.78
CA LYS A 56 21.62 -17.55 -7.66
C LYS A 56 22.39 -18.18 -6.50
N ASP A 57 22.99 -17.36 -5.67
CA ASP A 57 23.53 -17.82 -4.40
C ASP A 57 22.41 -18.46 -3.58
N GLY A 58 22.48 -19.78 -3.36
CA GLY A 58 21.44 -20.55 -2.67
C GLY A 58 21.13 -20.02 -1.27
N PHE A 59 22.12 -19.45 -0.58
CA PHE A 59 21.92 -18.78 0.70
C PHE A 59 20.99 -17.56 0.55
N MET A 60 21.22 -16.71 -0.44
CA MET A 60 20.40 -15.51 -0.65
C MET A 60 18.98 -15.88 -1.06
N GLN A 61 18.81 -16.87 -1.93
CA GLN A 61 17.47 -17.37 -2.30
C GLN A 61 16.71 -17.91 -1.08
N SER A 62 17.38 -18.72 -0.25
CA SER A 62 16.76 -19.23 0.98
C SER A 62 16.44 -18.13 2.00
N LEU A 63 17.29 -17.10 2.08
CA LEU A 63 17.02 -15.92 2.91
C LEU A 63 15.76 -15.18 2.44
N GLU A 64 15.64 -14.97 1.15
CA GLU A 64 14.44 -14.35 0.55
C GLU A 64 13.19 -15.17 0.84
N ASP A 65 13.20 -16.45 0.48
CA ASP A 65 12.01 -17.31 0.54
C ASP A 65 11.56 -17.61 1.98
N ASN A 66 12.47 -17.79 2.90
CA ASN A 66 12.15 -18.25 4.25
C ASN A 66 12.13 -17.15 5.32
N ILE A 67 12.78 -16.03 5.07
CA ILE A 67 12.91 -14.94 6.05
C ILE A 67 12.32 -13.63 5.55
N LEU A 68 12.80 -13.13 4.41
CA LEU A 68 12.42 -11.79 3.94
C LEU A 68 10.99 -11.72 3.42
N GLU A 69 10.58 -12.61 2.54
CA GLU A 69 9.24 -12.61 1.97
C GLU A 69 8.13 -12.84 3.00
N PRO A 70 8.22 -13.82 3.91
CA PRO A 70 7.24 -13.96 4.98
C PRO A 70 7.14 -12.72 5.86
N ARG A 71 8.27 -12.08 6.15
CA ARG A 71 8.29 -10.87 6.97
C ARG A 71 7.71 -9.66 6.24
N ILE A 72 8.04 -9.49 4.96
CA ILE A 72 7.44 -8.47 4.11
C ILE A 72 5.91 -8.67 4.04
N TYR A 73 5.46 -9.89 3.84
CA TYR A 73 4.03 -10.21 3.84
C TYR A 73 3.33 -9.78 5.13
N ASP A 74 3.90 -10.10 6.29
CA ASP A 74 3.34 -9.72 7.59
C ASP A 74 3.25 -8.20 7.74
N LEU A 75 4.29 -7.48 7.34
CA LEU A 75 4.34 -6.02 7.39
C LEU A 75 3.29 -5.37 6.47
N ILE A 76 3.16 -5.88 5.25
CA ILE A 76 2.14 -5.40 4.29
C ILE A 76 0.74 -5.69 4.81
N LYS A 77 0.51 -6.88 5.33
CA LYS A 77 -0.77 -7.30 5.91
C LYS A 77 -1.18 -6.42 7.08
N GLU A 78 -0.26 -6.09 7.96
CA GLU A 78 -0.51 -5.20 9.09
C GLU A 78 -0.83 -3.78 8.63
N GLU A 79 -0.03 -3.24 7.71
CA GLU A 79 -0.23 -1.88 7.22
C GLU A 79 -1.51 -1.75 6.39
N SER A 80 -1.85 -2.74 5.57
CA SER A 80 -3.06 -2.70 4.73
C SER A 80 -4.36 -2.56 5.54
N ARG A 81 -4.40 -3.12 6.73
CA ARG A 81 -5.56 -3.03 7.63
C ARG A 81 -5.79 -1.65 8.24
N LYS A 82 -4.84 -0.74 8.08
CA LYS A 82 -4.94 0.65 8.53
C LYS A 82 -5.53 1.58 7.47
N HIS A 83 -5.67 1.11 6.23
CA HIS A 83 -6.12 1.89 5.09
C HIS A 83 -7.44 1.37 4.53
N LYS A 84 -8.36 2.28 4.22
CA LYS A 84 -9.60 1.94 3.51
C LYS A 84 -9.34 1.75 2.02
N THR A 85 -10.14 0.92 1.37
CA THR A 85 -10.00 0.63 -0.06
C THR A 85 -10.09 1.90 -0.92
N ASP A 86 -11.02 2.78 -0.65
CA ASP A 86 -11.17 4.05 -1.37
C ASP A 86 -9.91 4.94 -1.25
N SER A 87 -9.27 4.95 -0.09
CA SER A 87 -8.00 5.67 0.11
C SER A 87 -6.86 5.05 -0.69
N LEU A 88 -6.80 3.72 -0.77
CA LEU A 88 -5.78 3.01 -1.56
C LEU A 88 -5.97 3.18 -3.07
N MET A 89 -7.22 3.31 -3.53
CA MET A 89 -7.57 3.52 -4.94
C MET A 89 -7.58 4.97 -5.37
N ALA A 90 -7.60 5.93 -4.43
CA ALA A 90 -7.57 7.36 -4.73
C ALA A 90 -6.27 7.77 -5.43
N ASP A 91 -6.31 8.83 -6.20
CA ASP A 91 -5.12 9.40 -6.86
C ASP A 91 -4.01 9.68 -5.84
N GLY A 92 -2.87 9.06 -6.05
CA GLY A 92 -1.73 9.14 -5.13
C GLY A 92 -1.84 8.30 -3.85
N GLY A 93 -2.99 7.69 -3.55
CA GLY A 93 -3.18 6.87 -2.35
C GLY A 93 -2.32 5.61 -2.34
N SER A 94 -2.24 4.91 -3.45
CA SER A 94 -1.35 3.74 -3.60
C SER A 94 0.12 4.11 -3.47
N LEU A 95 0.52 5.27 -3.99
CA LEU A 95 1.89 5.76 -3.88
C LEU A 95 2.25 6.10 -2.42
N LEU A 96 1.36 6.72 -1.68
CA LEU A 96 1.56 7.01 -0.26
C LEU A 96 1.68 5.71 0.56
N PHE A 97 0.84 4.74 0.25
CA PHE A 97 0.89 3.42 0.86
C PHE A 97 2.22 2.71 0.56
N GLU A 98 2.66 2.69 -0.70
CA GLU A 98 3.97 2.13 -1.08
C GLU A 98 5.15 2.82 -0.40
N LYS A 99 5.15 4.14 -0.32
CA LYS A 99 6.19 4.88 0.41
C LYS A 99 6.20 4.55 1.89
N ARG A 100 5.05 4.38 2.49
CA ARG A 100 4.94 3.96 3.89
C ARG A 100 5.49 2.57 4.10
N LEU A 101 5.15 1.63 3.21
CA LEU A 101 5.68 0.27 3.23
C LEU A 101 7.19 0.24 3.01
N GLU A 102 7.70 1.03 2.07
CA GLU A 102 9.14 1.15 1.82
C GLU A 102 9.89 1.54 3.09
N GLN A 103 9.39 2.51 3.83
CA GLN A 103 9.98 2.92 5.11
C GLN A 103 9.95 1.81 6.16
N ILE A 104 8.85 1.08 6.25
CA ILE A 104 8.68 -0.01 7.21
C ILE A 104 9.59 -1.18 6.87
N VAL A 105 9.65 -1.56 5.60
CA VAL A 105 10.49 -2.65 5.10
C VAL A 105 11.98 -2.29 5.20
N ASP A 106 12.35 -1.06 4.89
CA ASP A 106 13.73 -0.57 5.03
C ASP A 106 14.22 -0.69 6.48
N LYS A 107 13.44 -0.28 7.45
CA LYS A 107 13.77 -0.45 8.87
C LYS A 107 13.95 -1.91 9.28
N GLU A 108 13.10 -2.78 8.77
CA GLU A 108 13.20 -4.22 9.04
C GLU A 108 14.46 -4.82 8.42
N PHE A 109 14.80 -4.43 7.20
CA PHE A 109 16.01 -4.87 6.51
C PHE A 109 17.26 -4.37 7.20
N GLU A 110 17.26 -3.11 7.65
CA GLU A 110 18.38 -2.52 8.38
C GLU A 110 18.73 -3.31 9.66
N LYS A 111 17.73 -3.72 10.41
CA LYS A 111 17.92 -4.59 11.59
C LYS A 111 18.63 -5.90 11.26
N ARG A 112 18.47 -6.40 10.03
CA ARG A 112 19.06 -7.65 9.55
C ARG A 112 20.40 -7.47 8.84
N GLY A 113 20.93 -6.25 8.79
CA GLY A 113 22.17 -5.93 8.09
C GLY A 113 22.01 -5.75 6.59
N LEU A 114 20.79 -5.50 6.13
CA LEU A 114 20.45 -5.28 4.73
C LEU A 114 20.00 -3.83 4.51
N GLN A 115 20.25 -3.31 3.33
CA GLN A 115 19.76 -2.01 2.89
C GLN A 115 18.76 -2.19 1.75
N LEU A 116 17.53 -1.74 1.94
CA LEU A 116 16.53 -1.70 0.89
C LEU A 116 16.89 -0.62 -0.12
N LEU A 117 16.88 -0.95 -1.41
CA LEU A 117 17.15 -0.02 -2.50
C LEU A 117 15.86 0.45 -3.17
N THR A 118 14.99 -0.50 -3.54
CA THR A 118 13.68 -0.23 -4.13
C THR A 118 12.62 -1.15 -3.55
N PHE A 119 11.39 -0.67 -3.53
CA PHE A 119 10.23 -1.44 -3.13
C PHE A 119 9.00 -1.01 -3.93
N SER A 120 8.23 -1.98 -4.41
CA SER A 120 6.92 -1.75 -5.02
C SER A 120 5.95 -2.82 -4.56
N ALA A 121 4.74 -2.45 -4.20
CA ALA A 121 3.71 -3.38 -3.74
C ALA A 121 2.87 -3.94 -4.89
N GLN A 122 2.71 -3.21 -5.99
CA GLN A 122 1.90 -3.60 -7.16
C GLN A 122 0.50 -4.06 -6.78
N LEU A 123 -0.32 -3.13 -6.28
CA LEU A 123 -1.67 -3.43 -5.82
C LEU A 123 -2.62 -3.72 -6.99
N GLU A 124 -3.41 -4.77 -6.86
CA GLU A 124 -4.45 -5.17 -7.81
C GLU A 124 -5.79 -5.31 -7.11
N PHE A 125 -6.78 -4.56 -7.59
CA PHE A 125 -8.16 -4.64 -7.13
C PHE A 125 -9.01 -5.34 -8.19
N SER A 126 -9.96 -6.18 -7.74
CA SER A 126 -10.89 -6.82 -8.65
C SER A 126 -11.78 -5.79 -9.36
N LYS A 127 -12.29 -6.14 -10.53
CA LYS A 127 -13.24 -5.30 -11.28
C LYS A 127 -14.47 -4.93 -10.44
N ALA A 128 -15.02 -5.91 -9.71
CA ALA A 128 -16.18 -5.70 -8.83
C ALA A 128 -15.90 -4.67 -7.73
N VAL A 129 -14.72 -4.70 -7.13
CA VAL A 129 -14.31 -3.71 -6.11
C VAL A 129 -14.17 -2.33 -6.72
N ARG A 130 -13.54 -2.21 -7.89
CA ARG A 130 -13.40 -0.94 -8.61
C ARG A 130 -14.76 -0.32 -8.93
N GLU A 131 -15.66 -1.09 -9.52
CA GLU A 131 -17.01 -0.64 -9.86
C GLU A 131 -17.80 -0.19 -8.62
N LYS A 132 -17.67 -0.90 -7.52
CA LYS A 132 -18.31 -0.54 -6.24
C LYS A 132 -17.80 0.79 -5.69
N ILE A 133 -16.50 1.03 -5.73
CA ILE A 133 -15.89 2.27 -5.27
C ILE A 133 -16.25 3.43 -6.20
N ASP A 134 -16.21 3.22 -7.50
CA ASP A 134 -16.59 4.24 -8.49
C ASP A 134 -18.05 4.64 -8.33
N SER A 135 -18.97 3.67 -8.18
CA SER A 135 -20.38 3.94 -7.93
C SER A 135 -20.62 4.72 -6.64
N ARG A 136 -19.88 4.38 -5.58
CA ARG A 136 -19.97 5.08 -4.30
C ARG A 136 -19.46 6.52 -4.41
N ASN A 137 -18.36 6.73 -5.12
CA ASN A 137 -17.81 8.05 -5.37
C ASN A 137 -18.77 8.92 -6.20
N GLU A 138 -19.42 8.33 -7.21
CA GLU A 138 -20.46 9.01 -8.01
C GLU A 138 -21.65 9.43 -7.14
N VAL A 139 -22.16 8.54 -6.29
CA VAL A 139 -23.24 8.86 -5.34
C VAL A 139 -22.83 9.98 -4.39
N ASN A 140 -21.65 9.93 -3.83
CA ASN A 140 -21.14 10.97 -2.93
C ASN A 140 -21.00 12.33 -3.64
N THR A 141 -20.55 12.33 -4.88
CA THR A 141 -20.48 13.55 -5.71
C THR A 141 -21.88 14.12 -5.96
N ASN A 142 -22.85 13.28 -6.31
CA ASN A 142 -24.23 13.71 -6.53
C ASN A 142 -24.88 14.28 -5.26
N ILE A 143 -24.64 13.69 -4.09
CA ILE A 143 -25.09 14.21 -2.80
C ILE A 143 -24.47 15.58 -2.54
N SER A 144 -23.19 15.75 -2.76
CA SER A 144 -22.50 17.04 -2.59
C SER A 144 -23.08 18.13 -3.51
N VAL A 145 -23.38 17.81 -4.77
CA VAL A 145 -24.04 18.73 -5.72
C VAL A 145 -25.43 19.11 -5.24
N LEU A 146 -26.22 18.15 -4.77
CA LEU A 146 -27.56 18.41 -4.20
C LEU A 146 -27.51 19.31 -2.97
N ASP A 147 -26.56 19.08 -2.07
CA ASP A 147 -26.37 19.93 -0.89
C ASP A 147 -26.02 21.37 -1.26
N GLN A 148 -25.18 21.56 -2.27
CA GLN A 148 -24.88 22.89 -2.82
C GLN A 148 -26.11 23.57 -3.42
N GLN A 149 -26.93 22.84 -4.20
CA GLN A 149 -28.14 23.35 -4.79
C GLN A 149 -29.19 23.77 -3.71
N ILE A 150 -29.32 22.96 -2.66
CA ILE A 150 -30.18 23.29 -1.52
C ILE A 150 -29.71 24.55 -0.82
N ALA A 151 -28.38 24.68 -0.57
CA ALA A 151 -27.81 25.87 0.05
C ALA A 151 -28.05 27.14 -0.79
N GLU A 152 -27.88 27.06 -2.12
CA GLU A 152 -28.14 28.16 -3.03
C GLU A 152 -29.63 28.55 -3.04
N GLN A 153 -30.52 27.56 -3.04
CA GLN A 153 -31.95 27.80 -3.01
C GLN A 153 -32.40 28.51 -1.72
N ARG A 154 -31.86 28.11 -0.58
CA ARG A 154 -32.08 28.78 0.71
C ARG A 154 -31.64 30.23 0.68
N LYS A 155 -30.45 30.53 0.15
CA LYS A 155 -29.96 31.90 0.01
C LYS A 155 -30.87 32.75 -0.89
N ARG A 156 -31.39 32.20 -1.99
CA ARG A 156 -32.31 32.88 -2.88
C ARG A 156 -33.63 33.21 -2.16
N ASN A 157 -34.18 32.24 -1.42
CA ASN A 157 -35.40 32.41 -0.65
C ASN A 157 -35.24 33.49 0.43
N GLU A 158 -34.13 33.51 1.14
CA GLU A 158 -33.82 34.55 2.13
C GLU A 158 -33.73 35.94 1.49
N LEU A 159 -33.08 36.05 0.33
CA LEU A 159 -32.98 37.31 -0.40
C LEU A 159 -34.35 37.81 -0.89
N GLU A 160 -35.21 36.90 -1.35
CA GLU A 160 -36.57 37.25 -1.76
C GLU A 160 -37.41 37.72 -0.56
N GLN A 161 -37.31 37.06 0.58
CA GLN A 161 -37.99 37.51 1.81
C GLN A 161 -37.53 38.89 2.26
N LEU A 162 -36.23 39.15 2.26
CA LEU A 162 -35.69 40.47 2.59
C LEU A 162 -36.16 41.55 1.64
N LYS A 163 -36.23 41.27 0.33
CA LYS A 163 -36.75 42.21 -0.66
C LYS A 163 -38.26 42.49 -0.44
N THR A 164 -39.01 41.46 -0.09
CA THR A 164 -40.44 41.60 0.19
C THR A 164 -40.68 42.42 1.46
N GLU A 165 -39.92 42.20 2.51
CA GLU A 165 -39.93 42.96 3.75
C GLU A 165 -39.59 44.43 3.51
N GLN A 166 -38.57 44.72 2.71
CA GLN A 166 -38.20 46.09 2.33
C GLN A 166 -39.25 46.78 1.48
N ALA A 167 -39.98 46.03 0.65
CA ALA A 167 -41.05 46.58 -0.18
C ALA A 167 -42.32 46.91 0.61
N LEU A 168 -42.49 46.36 1.83
CA LEU A 168 -43.65 46.60 2.71
C LEU A 168 -43.45 47.82 3.64
N ILE A 169 -42.26 48.41 3.65
CA ILE A 169 -41.97 49.66 4.34
C ILE A 169 -42.15 50.82 3.35
#